data_77de2d3f0ad3e4d062c8efa2dcf3bf03
#
_entry.id   77de2d3f0ad3e4d062c8efa2dcf3bf03
#
_cell.length_a   1.000
_cell.length_b   1.000
_cell.length_c   1.000
_cell.angle_alpha   90.00
_cell.angle_beta   90.00
_cell.angle_gamma   90.00
#
_symmetry.space_group_name_H-M   'P 1'
#
loop_
_entity.id
_entity.type
_entity.pdbx_description
1 polymer ?
#
loop_
_entity_poly.entity_id
_entity_poly.type
_entity_poly.pdbx_seq_one_letter_code
_entity_poly.pdbx_strand_id
1 'polypeptide(L)'
;MRIGTVEIDSRLALAPMAGVTDVAFRQICSELGAGLTCTELISSKALCYHDKKTFSLLQQFPGEHPAAVQIFGSDPVCMAEAAQIAIEHTGADIVDLNMGCPMGKIVNNGDGAALMKDPEKAGRIAEAVVRAVSVPVTAKFRRGWDMGSCNCVEFAQVLEQAGVSAVAVHGRTRAQVYSCLLYTSPSPR
;
A
#
# COMPACT_ATOMS: atom_id res chain seq x y z
N MET A 1 -12.68 13.43 -4.61
CA MET A 1 -11.24 13.53 -4.22
C MET A 1 -10.42 13.06 -5.40
N ARG A 2 -9.16 13.53 -5.55
CA ARG A 2 -8.31 13.13 -6.69
C ARG A 2 -6.93 12.66 -6.20
N ILE A 3 -6.44 11.55 -6.78
CA ILE A 3 -5.09 11.03 -6.55
C ILE A 3 -4.38 10.93 -7.91
N GLY A 4 -3.39 11.79 -8.17
CA GLY A 4 -2.78 11.90 -9.47
C GLY A 4 -3.82 12.19 -10.57
N THR A 5 -3.99 11.27 -11.51
CA THR A 5 -4.99 11.35 -12.60
C THR A 5 -6.32 10.69 -12.27
N VAL A 6 -6.43 9.97 -11.13
CA VAL A 6 -7.61 9.18 -10.74
C VAL A 6 -8.58 10.02 -9.91
N GLU A 7 -9.82 10.11 -10.36
CA GLU A 7 -10.91 10.73 -9.60
C GLU A 7 -11.58 9.70 -8.69
N ILE A 8 -11.89 10.12 -7.47
CA ILE A 8 -12.50 9.26 -6.45
C ILE A 8 -13.75 10.00 -5.92
N ASP A 9 -14.91 9.43 -6.18
CA ASP A 9 -16.20 10.08 -5.92
C ASP A 9 -16.56 10.16 -4.43
N SER A 10 -16.02 9.24 -3.61
CA SER A 10 -16.27 9.20 -2.18
C SER A 10 -15.00 9.58 -1.39
N ARG A 11 -15.17 10.00 -0.12
CA ARG A 11 -14.06 10.22 0.82
C ARG A 11 -13.69 8.96 1.59
N LEU A 12 -14.35 7.83 1.31
CA LEU A 12 -14.11 6.56 1.96
C LEU A 12 -13.22 5.70 1.06
N ALA A 13 -12.12 5.22 1.61
CA ALA A 13 -11.25 4.25 0.97
C ALA A 13 -11.14 3.00 1.84
N LEU A 14 -11.30 1.82 1.23
CA LEU A 14 -11.07 0.56 1.92
C LEU A 14 -9.57 0.31 2.02
N ALA A 15 -9.06 0.28 3.26
CA ALA A 15 -7.65 0.00 3.50
C ALA A 15 -7.32 -1.48 3.25
N PRO A 16 -6.11 -1.79 2.75
CA PRO A 16 -5.67 -3.17 2.52
C PRO A 16 -5.52 -3.93 3.84
N MET A 17 -6.07 -5.14 3.90
CA MET A 17 -5.97 -6.01 5.09
C MET A 17 -5.87 -7.47 4.66
N ALA A 18 -4.72 -8.10 4.93
CA ALA A 18 -4.47 -9.50 4.59
C ALA A 18 -5.50 -10.44 5.23
N GLY A 19 -6.07 -11.32 4.42
CA GLY A 19 -7.12 -12.27 4.83
C GLY A 19 -8.51 -11.64 5.06
N VAL A 20 -8.70 -10.37 4.69
CA VAL A 20 -9.98 -9.65 4.85
C VAL A 20 -10.42 -8.96 3.57
N THR A 21 -9.53 -8.22 2.91
CA THR A 21 -9.90 -7.47 1.70
C THR A 21 -9.77 -8.32 0.43
N ASP A 22 -10.38 -9.50 0.47
CA ASP A 22 -10.57 -10.33 -0.72
C ASP A 22 -11.55 -9.68 -1.71
N VAL A 23 -11.69 -10.27 -2.88
CA VAL A 23 -12.50 -9.72 -3.96
C VAL A 23 -13.97 -9.54 -3.54
N ALA A 24 -14.54 -10.47 -2.78
CA ALA A 24 -15.95 -10.41 -2.36
C ALA A 24 -16.18 -9.28 -1.35
N PHE A 25 -15.28 -9.13 -0.38
CA PHE A 25 -15.38 -8.06 0.62
C PHE A 25 -15.17 -6.67 -0.02
N ARG A 26 -14.24 -6.53 -0.98
CA ARG A 26 -14.05 -5.28 -1.71
C ARG A 26 -15.30 -4.90 -2.52
N GLN A 27 -15.95 -5.88 -3.16
CA GLN A 27 -17.20 -5.65 -3.88
C GLN A 27 -18.28 -5.11 -2.95
N ILE A 28 -18.52 -5.74 -1.81
CA ILE A 28 -19.50 -5.27 -0.81
C ILE A 28 -19.18 -3.84 -0.35
N CYS A 29 -17.93 -3.55 -0.05
CA CYS A 29 -17.52 -2.20 0.37
C CYS A 29 -17.74 -1.16 -0.73
N SER A 30 -17.48 -1.50 -1.99
CA SER A 30 -17.74 -0.63 -3.14
C SER A 30 -19.25 -0.35 -3.29
N GLU A 31 -20.09 -1.39 -3.21
CA GLU A 31 -21.56 -1.25 -3.24
C GLU A 31 -22.10 -0.39 -2.09
N LEU A 32 -21.42 -0.38 -0.94
CA LEU A 32 -21.73 0.46 0.22
C LEU A 32 -21.11 1.86 0.17
N GLY A 33 -20.46 2.25 -0.93
CA GLY A 33 -19.98 3.60 -1.18
C GLY A 33 -18.49 3.85 -0.89
N ALA A 34 -17.65 2.81 -0.79
CA ALA A 34 -16.22 3.00 -0.82
C ALA A 34 -15.81 3.51 -2.21
N GLY A 35 -15.21 4.71 -2.28
CA GLY A 35 -14.79 5.31 -3.54
C GLY A 35 -13.45 4.78 -4.06
N LEU A 36 -12.69 4.06 -3.24
CA LEU A 36 -11.45 3.39 -3.61
C LEU A 36 -11.36 2.07 -2.85
N THR A 37 -11.11 0.99 -3.56
CA THR A 37 -10.76 -0.31 -2.98
C THR A 37 -9.27 -0.58 -3.13
N CYS A 38 -8.72 -1.42 -2.24
CA CYS A 38 -7.34 -1.84 -2.32
C CYS A 38 -7.23 -3.35 -2.09
N THR A 39 -6.44 -4.04 -2.93
CA THR A 39 -6.20 -5.48 -2.77
C THR A 39 -5.54 -5.79 -1.42
N GLU A 40 -5.46 -7.07 -1.06
CA GLU A 40 -4.53 -7.51 -0.02
C GLU A 40 -3.08 -7.18 -0.43
N LEU A 41 -2.15 -7.21 0.55
CA LEU A 41 -0.74 -6.97 0.26
C LEU A 41 -0.12 -8.14 -0.52
N ILE A 42 0.56 -7.85 -1.61
CA ILE A 42 1.10 -8.82 -2.56
C ILE A 42 2.63 -8.74 -2.56
N SER A 43 3.29 -9.89 -2.44
CA SER A 43 4.76 -9.95 -2.45
C SER A 43 5.33 -9.67 -3.83
N SER A 44 6.18 -8.65 -3.97
CA SER A 44 6.88 -8.35 -5.21
C SER A 44 7.72 -9.53 -5.69
N LYS A 45 8.49 -10.15 -4.79
CA LYS A 45 9.29 -11.34 -5.12
C LYS A 45 8.44 -12.49 -5.64
N ALA A 46 7.29 -12.75 -5.02
CA ALA A 46 6.41 -13.84 -5.45
C ALA A 46 5.79 -13.55 -6.83
N LEU A 47 5.51 -12.29 -7.16
CA LEU A 47 5.08 -11.90 -8.51
C LEU A 47 6.19 -12.13 -9.55
N CYS A 48 7.42 -11.66 -9.29
CA CYS A 48 8.55 -11.86 -10.20
C CYS A 48 8.88 -13.35 -10.40
N TYR A 49 8.63 -14.21 -9.40
CA TYR A 49 8.76 -15.66 -9.53
C TYR A 49 7.52 -16.38 -10.07
N HIS A 50 6.49 -15.64 -10.50
CA HIS A 50 5.23 -16.17 -11.04
C HIS A 50 4.53 -17.18 -10.13
N ASP A 51 4.53 -16.95 -8.81
CA ASP A 51 3.87 -17.83 -7.84
C ASP A 51 2.33 -17.81 -8.03
N LYS A 52 1.76 -18.96 -8.36
CA LYS A 52 0.33 -19.10 -8.69
C LYS A 52 -0.61 -18.64 -7.59
N LYS A 53 -0.25 -18.83 -6.31
CA LYS A 53 -1.08 -18.39 -5.18
C LYS A 53 -1.07 -16.87 -5.07
N THR A 54 0.06 -16.24 -5.35
CA THR A 54 0.18 -14.79 -5.35
C THR A 54 -0.67 -14.17 -6.46
N PHE A 55 -0.69 -14.77 -7.65
CA PHE A 55 -1.55 -14.31 -8.75
C PHE A 55 -3.05 -14.41 -8.40
N SER A 56 -3.48 -15.36 -7.58
CA SER A 56 -4.89 -15.41 -7.15
C SER A 56 -5.31 -14.21 -6.27
N LEU A 57 -4.37 -13.50 -5.65
CA LEU A 57 -4.65 -12.28 -4.89
C LEU A 57 -4.85 -11.05 -5.80
N LEU A 58 -4.50 -11.14 -7.07
CA LEU A 58 -4.71 -10.08 -8.07
C LEU A 58 -6.13 -10.06 -8.64
N GLN A 59 -7.01 -10.97 -8.24
CA GLN A 59 -8.38 -11.00 -8.74
C GLN A 59 -9.14 -9.71 -8.40
N GLN A 60 -9.91 -9.23 -9.38
CA GLN A 60 -10.84 -8.11 -9.23
C GLN A 60 -12.26 -8.55 -9.58
N PHE A 61 -13.26 -7.86 -9.04
CA PHE A 61 -14.63 -8.04 -9.50
C PHE A 61 -14.91 -7.17 -10.73
N PRO A 62 -15.86 -7.54 -11.60
CA PRO A 62 -16.19 -6.76 -12.78
C PRO A 62 -16.60 -5.32 -12.45
N GLY A 63 -15.87 -4.35 -13.02
CA GLY A 63 -16.13 -2.93 -12.75
C GLY A 63 -15.51 -2.40 -11.44
N GLU A 64 -14.54 -3.06 -10.85
CA GLU A 64 -13.79 -2.57 -9.69
C GLU A 64 -12.88 -1.39 -10.09
N HIS A 65 -13.48 -0.22 -10.17
CA HIS A 65 -12.80 1.06 -10.46
C HIS A 65 -13.43 2.19 -9.64
N PRO A 66 -12.63 3.09 -9.01
CA PRO A 66 -11.16 3.03 -8.89
C PRO A 66 -10.67 1.93 -7.95
N ALA A 67 -9.61 1.25 -8.36
CA ALA A 67 -8.98 0.19 -7.60
C ALA A 67 -7.47 0.39 -7.46
N ALA A 68 -6.92 0.07 -6.30
CA ALA A 68 -5.48 0.03 -6.05
C ALA A 68 -5.00 -1.41 -5.89
N VAL A 69 -3.86 -1.75 -6.49
CA VAL A 69 -3.15 -2.99 -6.20
C VAL A 69 -2.00 -2.69 -5.24
N GLN A 70 -1.98 -3.38 -4.07
CA GLN A 70 -0.94 -3.15 -3.08
C GLN A 70 0.16 -4.19 -3.15
N ILE A 71 1.41 -3.73 -3.33
CA ILE A 71 2.60 -4.58 -3.34
C ILE A 71 3.55 -4.24 -2.18
N PHE A 72 4.35 -5.22 -1.74
CA PHE A 72 5.40 -5.03 -0.75
C PHE A 72 6.71 -5.70 -1.14
N GLY A 73 7.80 -5.12 -0.72
CA GLY A 73 9.16 -5.58 -0.93
C GLY A 73 10.17 -4.51 -0.54
N SER A 74 11.45 -4.85 -0.59
CA SER A 74 12.56 -3.95 -0.21
C SER A 74 13.67 -3.87 -1.26
N ASP A 75 13.47 -4.46 -2.44
CA ASP A 75 14.36 -4.35 -3.58
C ASP A 75 13.72 -3.47 -4.66
N PRO A 76 14.34 -2.33 -5.05
CA PRO A 76 13.74 -1.40 -6.01
C PRO A 76 13.46 -2.00 -7.39
N VAL A 77 14.34 -2.87 -7.88
CA VAL A 77 14.20 -3.48 -9.21
C VAL A 77 13.03 -4.45 -9.21
N CYS A 78 12.98 -5.35 -8.23
CA CYS A 78 11.89 -6.31 -8.09
C CYS A 78 10.54 -5.60 -7.84
N MET A 79 10.53 -4.48 -7.08
CA MET A 79 9.31 -3.70 -6.85
C MET A 79 8.80 -3.02 -8.13
N ALA A 80 9.68 -2.50 -8.95
CA ALA A 80 9.34 -1.91 -10.26
C ALA A 80 8.75 -2.97 -11.22
N GLU A 81 9.41 -4.12 -11.35
CA GLU A 81 8.93 -5.24 -12.16
C GLU A 81 7.58 -5.77 -11.66
N ALA A 82 7.45 -5.98 -10.36
CA ALA A 82 6.20 -6.44 -9.76
C ALA A 82 5.03 -5.46 -9.96
N ALA A 83 5.30 -4.16 -9.95
CA ALA A 83 4.29 -3.14 -10.23
C ALA A 83 3.78 -3.23 -11.68
N GLN A 84 4.67 -3.42 -12.65
CA GLN A 84 4.30 -3.64 -14.06
C GLN A 84 3.45 -4.90 -14.22
N ILE A 85 3.90 -6.04 -13.67
CA ILE A 85 3.15 -7.30 -13.69
C ILE A 85 1.77 -7.13 -13.06
N ALA A 86 1.68 -6.46 -11.92
CA ALA A 86 0.42 -6.26 -11.22
C ALA A 86 -0.56 -5.41 -12.05
N ILE A 87 -0.11 -4.32 -12.66
CA ILE A 87 -0.96 -3.45 -13.52
C ILE A 87 -1.37 -4.17 -14.80
N GLU A 88 -0.45 -4.87 -15.48
CA GLU A 88 -0.77 -5.64 -16.67
C GLU A 88 -1.82 -6.72 -16.41
N HIS A 89 -1.78 -7.34 -15.22
CA HIS A 89 -2.70 -8.42 -14.85
C HIS A 89 -4.07 -7.90 -14.41
N THR A 90 -4.10 -6.79 -13.66
CA THR A 90 -5.32 -6.28 -13.02
C THR A 90 -6.00 -5.16 -13.79
N GLY A 91 -5.24 -4.31 -14.48
CA GLY A 91 -5.75 -3.03 -14.98
C GLY A 91 -6.10 -2.03 -13.86
N ALA A 92 -5.56 -2.21 -12.63
CA ALA A 92 -5.83 -1.31 -11.51
C ALA A 92 -5.39 0.12 -11.80
N ASP A 93 -6.12 1.07 -11.23
CA ASP A 93 -5.92 2.51 -11.47
C ASP A 93 -4.73 3.08 -10.69
N ILE A 94 -4.31 2.40 -9.62
CA ILE A 94 -3.27 2.86 -8.67
C ILE A 94 -2.40 1.68 -8.27
N VAL A 95 -1.09 1.91 -8.15
CA VAL A 95 -0.18 1.02 -7.40
C VAL A 95 0.03 1.59 -6.01
N ASP A 96 -0.26 0.81 -4.96
CA ASP A 96 -0.03 1.20 -3.57
C ASP A 96 1.17 0.44 -2.97
N LEU A 97 2.09 1.16 -2.34
CA LEU A 97 3.28 0.60 -1.72
C LEU A 97 3.04 0.32 -0.22
N ASN A 98 3.12 -0.94 0.19
CA ASN A 98 3.05 -1.28 1.61
C ASN A 98 4.39 -1.03 2.30
N MET A 99 4.45 0.03 3.08
CA MET A 99 5.59 0.39 3.94
C MET A 99 5.20 0.41 5.42
N GLY A 100 4.10 -0.30 5.79
CA GLY A 100 3.54 -0.22 7.14
C GLY A 100 3.19 -1.55 7.80
N CYS A 101 3.30 -2.69 7.11
CA CYS A 101 2.99 -4.00 7.68
C CYS A 101 3.95 -4.33 8.84
N PRO A 102 3.45 -4.61 10.08
CA PRO A 102 4.30 -4.84 11.24
C PRO A 102 4.67 -6.31 11.45
N MET A 103 4.16 -7.22 10.63
CA MET A 103 4.29 -8.67 10.81
C MET A 103 5.73 -9.14 10.71
N GLY A 104 6.16 -10.02 11.64
CA GLY A 104 7.53 -10.50 11.75
C GLY A 104 8.09 -11.08 10.45
N LYS A 105 7.30 -11.89 9.72
CA LYS A 105 7.72 -12.46 8.43
C LYS A 105 8.07 -11.41 7.38
N ILE A 106 7.47 -10.23 7.45
CA ILE A 106 7.70 -9.12 6.51
C ILE A 106 8.87 -8.27 7.01
N VAL A 107 8.81 -7.79 8.24
CA VAL A 107 9.84 -6.86 8.76
C VAL A 107 11.21 -7.48 8.93
N ASN A 108 11.30 -8.80 9.17
CA ASN A 108 12.58 -9.51 9.28
C ASN A 108 13.32 -9.60 7.93
N ASN A 109 12.60 -9.46 6.82
CA ASN A 109 13.18 -9.38 5.48
C ASN A 109 13.53 -7.94 5.05
N GLY A 110 13.31 -6.96 5.92
CA GLY A 110 13.51 -5.55 5.60
C GLY A 110 12.34 -4.90 4.86
N ASP A 111 11.21 -5.58 4.75
CA ASP A 111 10.01 -5.13 4.03
C ASP A 111 9.00 -4.43 4.98
N GLY A 112 7.97 -3.84 4.41
CA GLY A 112 6.86 -3.25 5.15
C GLY A 112 7.33 -2.15 6.11
N ALA A 113 6.94 -2.23 7.40
CA ALA A 113 7.30 -1.23 8.39
C ALA A 113 8.81 -1.13 8.68
N ALA A 114 9.63 -2.11 8.27
CA ALA A 114 11.07 -2.02 8.41
C ALA A 114 11.68 -0.86 7.59
N LEU A 115 11.03 -0.49 6.48
CA LEU A 115 11.44 0.65 5.65
C LEU A 115 11.36 2.00 6.38
N MET A 116 10.56 2.11 7.45
CA MET A 116 10.54 3.30 8.30
C MET A 116 11.90 3.63 8.95
N LYS A 117 12.82 2.64 9.03
CA LYS A 117 14.17 2.83 9.55
C LYS A 117 15.17 3.35 8.52
N ASP A 118 14.80 3.32 7.24
CA ASP A 118 15.65 3.73 6.11
C ASP A 118 14.80 4.48 5.08
N PRO A 119 14.49 5.78 5.34
CA PRO A 119 13.69 6.61 4.44
C PRO A 119 14.32 6.74 3.03
N GLU A 120 15.65 6.77 2.94
CA GLU A 120 16.34 6.85 1.64
C GLU A 120 16.08 5.61 0.78
N LYS A 121 16.13 4.42 1.39
CA LYS A 121 15.79 3.17 0.69
C LYS A 121 14.32 3.17 0.26
N ALA A 122 13.41 3.63 1.11
CA ALA A 122 12.00 3.77 0.77
C ALA A 122 11.79 4.72 -0.42
N GLY A 123 12.52 5.84 -0.45
CA GLY A 123 12.52 6.78 -1.58
C GLY A 123 13.00 6.14 -2.88
N ARG A 124 14.12 5.38 -2.85
CA ARG A 124 14.61 4.66 -4.04
C ARG A 124 13.62 3.63 -4.56
N ILE A 125 12.93 2.91 -3.67
CA ILE A 125 11.88 1.96 -4.05
C ILE A 125 10.72 2.70 -4.72
N ALA A 126 10.23 3.77 -4.10
CA ALA A 126 9.13 4.56 -4.63
C ALA A 126 9.47 5.16 -6.01
N GLU A 127 10.65 5.75 -6.16
CA GLU A 127 11.11 6.32 -7.43
C GLU A 127 11.21 5.25 -8.53
N ALA A 128 11.72 4.06 -8.22
CA ALA A 128 11.80 2.96 -9.19
C ALA A 128 10.41 2.54 -9.67
N VAL A 129 9.43 2.42 -8.77
CA VAL A 129 8.04 2.06 -9.13
C VAL A 129 7.37 3.20 -9.91
N VAL A 130 7.50 4.45 -9.47
CA VAL A 130 6.93 5.62 -10.19
C VAL A 130 7.42 5.70 -11.63
N ARG A 131 8.69 5.39 -11.87
CA ARG A 131 9.25 5.36 -13.23
C ARG A 131 8.79 4.17 -14.08
N ALA A 132 8.38 3.09 -13.44
CA ALA A 132 8.04 1.83 -14.12
C ALA A 132 6.60 1.76 -14.62
N VAL A 133 5.68 2.53 -14.01
CA VAL A 133 4.24 2.48 -14.33
C VAL A 133 3.71 3.84 -14.77
N SER A 134 2.63 3.84 -15.55
CA SER A 134 1.96 5.07 -16.02
C SER A 134 0.81 5.53 -15.10
N VAL A 135 0.40 4.67 -14.16
CA VAL A 135 -0.65 4.98 -13.19
C VAL A 135 -0.08 5.67 -11.95
N PRO A 136 -0.88 6.44 -11.19
CA PRO A 136 -0.43 7.02 -9.93
C PRO A 136 0.09 5.96 -8.95
N VAL A 137 1.16 6.30 -8.23
CA VAL A 137 1.72 5.48 -7.15
C VAL A 137 1.37 6.12 -5.81
N THR A 138 0.86 5.33 -4.88
CA THR A 138 0.60 5.74 -3.49
C THR A 138 1.44 4.92 -2.52
N ALA A 139 1.53 5.36 -1.28
CA ALA A 139 2.23 4.60 -0.25
C ALA A 139 1.48 4.63 1.08
N LYS A 140 1.39 3.46 1.74
CA LYS A 140 0.80 3.35 3.06
C LYS A 140 1.85 2.92 4.08
N PHE A 141 2.05 3.74 5.12
CA PHE A 141 3.05 3.53 6.16
C PHE A 141 2.53 3.88 7.56
N ARG A 142 3.38 3.79 8.57
CA ARG A 142 3.04 4.08 9.97
C ARG A 142 3.66 5.38 10.44
N ARG A 143 3.29 5.84 11.64
CA ARG A 143 3.85 7.03 12.28
C ARG A 143 5.36 6.92 12.55
N GLY A 144 5.87 5.70 12.67
CA GLY A 144 7.28 5.39 12.92
C GLY A 144 7.47 3.93 13.28
N TRP A 145 8.71 3.54 13.54
CA TRP A 145 9.04 2.18 14.01
C TRP A 145 8.59 1.95 15.46
N ASP A 146 8.94 2.88 16.34
CA ASP A 146 8.55 2.92 17.75
C ASP A 146 8.32 4.37 18.22
N MET A 147 8.05 4.57 19.51
CA MET A 147 7.77 5.90 20.04
C MET A 147 8.98 6.83 20.06
N GLY A 148 10.19 6.28 20.08
CA GLY A 148 11.45 7.04 20.02
C GLY A 148 11.86 7.43 18.60
N SER A 149 11.22 6.83 17.58
CA SER A 149 11.54 7.01 16.16
C SER A 149 10.29 7.30 15.31
N CYS A 150 9.51 8.32 15.71
CA CYS A 150 8.35 8.81 14.98
C CYS A 150 8.81 9.76 13.86
N ASN A 151 8.97 9.24 12.64
CA ASN A 151 9.52 9.99 11.51
C ASN A 151 8.56 10.11 10.30
N CYS A 152 7.23 9.99 10.52
CA CYS A 152 6.26 9.97 9.42
C CYS A 152 6.27 11.24 8.54
N VAL A 153 6.64 12.40 9.07
CA VAL A 153 6.70 13.65 8.29
C VAL A 153 7.88 13.60 7.32
N GLU A 154 9.08 13.31 7.82
CA GLU A 154 10.27 13.12 7.00
C GLU A 154 10.07 12.03 5.95
N PHE A 155 9.51 10.90 6.36
CA PHE A 155 9.21 9.78 5.48
C PHE A 155 8.25 10.17 4.36
N ALA A 156 7.19 10.94 4.67
CA ALA A 156 6.26 11.45 3.66
C ALA A 156 6.95 12.38 2.66
N GLN A 157 7.82 13.29 3.13
CA GLN A 157 8.58 14.20 2.27
C GLN A 157 9.52 13.47 1.31
N VAL A 158 10.19 12.41 1.77
CA VAL A 158 11.03 11.57 0.92
C VAL A 158 10.20 10.88 -0.18
N LEU A 159 9.02 10.35 0.17
CA LEU A 159 8.13 9.71 -0.80
C LEU A 159 7.54 10.71 -1.80
N GLU A 160 7.18 11.93 -1.35
CA GLU A 160 6.73 13.02 -2.23
C GLU A 160 7.81 13.39 -3.25
N GLN A 161 9.06 13.55 -2.80
CA GLN A 161 10.21 13.83 -3.68
C GLN A 161 10.47 12.68 -4.67
N ALA A 162 10.15 11.45 -4.31
CA ALA A 162 10.23 10.28 -5.18
C ALA A 162 9.07 10.20 -6.21
N GLY A 163 8.09 11.12 -6.15
CA GLY A 163 6.98 11.21 -7.09
C GLY A 163 5.71 10.46 -6.69
N VAL A 164 5.59 10.04 -5.42
CA VAL A 164 4.36 9.42 -4.89
C VAL A 164 3.22 10.43 -4.89
N SER A 165 2.08 10.04 -5.45
CA SER A 165 0.91 10.92 -5.67
C SER A 165 0.05 11.13 -4.42
N ALA A 166 0.08 10.20 -3.46
CA ALA A 166 -0.60 10.33 -2.18
C ALA A 166 -0.02 9.36 -1.14
N VAL A 167 -0.18 9.71 0.13
CA VAL A 167 0.26 8.87 1.25
C VAL A 167 -0.86 8.63 2.25
N ALA A 168 -0.91 7.41 2.81
CA ALA A 168 -1.81 7.05 3.90
C ALA A 168 -1.00 6.71 5.16
N VAL A 169 -1.19 7.49 6.23
CA VAL A 169 -0.45 7.29 7.48
C VAL A 169 -1.31 6.61 8.53
N HIS A 170 -0.90 5.41 8.95
CA HIS A 170 -1.49 4.77 10.12
C HIS A 170 -0.91 5.43 11.40
N GLY A 171 -1.76 6.03 12.22
CA GLY A 171 -1.36 6.82 13.39
C GLY A 171 -0.67 6.04 14.53
N ARG A 172 -0.52 4.71 14.41
CA ARG A 172 0.28 3.88 15.34
C ARG A 172 1.67 3.64 14.80
N THR A 173 2.64 3.46 15.70
CA THR A 173 3.96 2.94 15.32
C THR A 173 3.92 1.44 15.03
N ARG A 174 5.00 0.89 14.48
CA ARG A 174 5.11 -0.57 14.28
C ARG A 174 5.04 -1.31 15.61
N ALA A 175 5.70 -0.80 16.66
CA ALA A 175 5.74 -1.45 17.96
C ALA A 175 4.37 -1.47 18.69
N GLN A 176 3.51 -0.48 18.42
CA GLN A 176 2.18 -0.39 19.03
C GLN A 176 1.18 -1.42 18.48
N VAL A 177 1.35 -1.91 17.27
CA VAL A 177 0.43 -2.83 16.56
C VAL A 177 -1.02 -2.38 16.70
N TYR A 178 -1.77 -2.88 17.71
CA TYR A 178 -3.16 -2.53 18.03
C TYR A 178 -3.36 -2.10 19.48
N SER A 179 -2.30 -2.02 20.29
CA SER A 179 -2.38 -1.80 21.75
C SER A 179 -2.63 -0.36 22.17
N CYS A 180 -2.44 0.62 21.27
CA CYS A 180 -2.62 2.03 21.58
C CYS A 180 -4.01 2.53 21.18
N LEU A 181 -4.70 3.24 22.09
CA LEU A 181 -5.92 3.99 21.77
C LEU A 181 -5.55 5.24 20.97
N LEU A 182 -6.14 5.37 19.77
CA LEU A 182 -6.04 6.58 18.95
C LEU A 182 -7.31 7.41 19.15
N TYR A 183 -7.25 8.40 20.04
CA TYR A 183 -8.39 9.28 20.34
C TYR A 183 -8.83 10.13 19.13
N THR A 184 -7.95 10.33 18.16
CA THR A 184 -8.22 11.09 16.94
C THR A 184 -8.77 10.24 15.80
N SER A 185 -8.81 8.92 15.95
CA SER A 185 -9.41 8.04 14.94
C SER A 185 -10.94 8.06 15.11
N PRO A 186 -11.70 8.41 14.07
CA PRO A 186 -13.17 8.44 14.12
C PRO A 186 -13.80 7.03 14.06
N SER A 187 -13.09 6.00 14.45
CA SER A 187 -13.63 4.65 14.45
C SER A 187 -14.75 4.52 15.47
N PRO A 188 -15.98 4.17 15.06
CA PRO A 188 -17.04 3.80 15.99
C PRO A 188 -16.60 2.55 16.77
N ARG A 189 -16.88 2.53 18.04
CA ARG A 189 -16.66 1.38 18.91
C ARG A 189 -17.95 0.58 19.01
#